data_026249ccf85f8bb932f304a92adc17da
#
_entry.id   026249ccf85f8bb932f304a92adc17da
#
_cell.length_a   1.000
_cell.length_b   1.000
_cell.length_c   1.000
_cell.angle_alpha   90.00
_cell.angle_beta   90.00
_cell.angle_gamma   90.00
#
_symmetry.space_group_name_H-M   'P 1'
#
loop_
_entity.id
_entity.type
_entity.pdbx_description
1 polymer ?
#
loop_
_entity_poly.entity_id
_entity_poly.type
_entity_poly.pdbx_seq_one_letter_code
_entity_poly.pdbx_strand_id
1 'polypeptide(L)'
;MRIGKLIGAAALAAGSLVAITTAPSAEASAASFCGELGAQWDGQSCHTSVTSDRKAVRDIKMALPGDLVENPVIRQYLTNLMNNWRNAAQKMAADSFGEEQFEIFQHGDALTAVFHEMYSGTVGTDALSHPNAPIVSDAYRTFTFAGGRQLQLADLFKPGADFRAEIPRLGEPFIVAALDAAPPPHQPGTYPFTPDRWTPDNVYSGGYKAWALTPDELILYMPDYPVGRDSPVDFTPGRMQWSMDGGTVQARIPLSALAPVLQPQYGGV
;
A
#
# COMPACT_ATOMS: atom_id res chain seq x y z
N MET A 1 -34.72 -83.12 -20.97
CA MET A 1 -34.89 -82.26 -19.79
C MET A 1 -33.46 -81.87 -19.28
N ARG A 2 -32.93 -80.71 -19.66
CA ARG A 2 -31.59 -80.24 -19.29
C ARG A 2 -31.75 -78.85 -18.68
N ILE A 3 -31.32 -78.74 -17.44
CA ILE A 3 -31.37 -77.55 -16.63
C ILE A 3 -30.07 -76.80 -16.87
N GLY A 4 -30.18 -75.59 -17.45
CA GLY A 4 -29.02 -74.70 -17.64
C GLY A 4 -28.83 -73.78 -16.41
N LYS A 5 -27.65 -73.77 -15.83
CA LYS A 5 -27.24 -72.84 -14.78
C LYS A 5 -26.76 -71.54 -15.40
N LEU A 6 -27.38 -70.43 -15.10
CA LEU A 6 -26.92 -69.07 -15.35
C LEU A 6 -26.03 -68.64 -14.19
N ILE A 7 -24.75 -68.33 -14.51
CA ILE A 7 -23.82 -67.69 -13.58
C ILE A 7 -23.88 -66.18 -13.85
N GLY A 8 -24.39 -65.45 -12.90
CA GLY A 8 -24.38 -63.97 -12.94
C GLY A 8 -23.06 -63.43 -12.46
N ALA A 9 -22.35 -62.69 -13.32
CA ALA A 9 -21.18 -61.95 -12.97
C ALA A 9 -21.58 -60.59 -12.41
N ALA A 10 -21.31 -60.34 -11.14
CA ALA A 10 -21.46 -59.04 -10.52
C ALA A 10 -20.25 -58.16 -10.86
N ALA A 11 -20.42 -57.11 -11.66
CA ALA A 11 -19.42 -56.10 -11.92
C ALA A 11 -19.42 -55.09 -10.75
N LEU A 12 -18.34 -55.11 -9.95
CA LEU A 12 -18.04 -54.09 -8.97
C LEU A 12 -17.54 -52.81 -9.70
N ALA A 13 -18.38 -51.80 -9.82
CA ALA A 13 -17.96 -50.48 -10.28
C ALA A 13 -17.25 -49.78 -9.09
N ALA A 14 -15.91 -49.73 -9.18
CA ALA A 14 -15.12 -48.88 -8.31
C ALA A 14 -15.33 -47.40 -8.69
N GLY A 15 -16.20 -46.72 -8.00
CA GLY A 15 -16.38 -45.27 -8.14
C GLY A 15 -15.18 -44.55 -7.54
N SER A 16 -14.33 -43.99 -8.39
CA SER A 16 -13.28 -43.06 -7.96
C SER A 16 -13.95 -41.77 -7.47
N LEU A 17 -13.97 -41.54 -6.17
CA LEU A 17 -14.29 -40.26 -5.59
C LEU A 17 -13.17 -39.28 -5.95
N VAL A 18 -13.39 -38.47 -6.98
CA VAL A 18 -12.56 -37.27 -7.23
C VAL A 18 -12.92 -36.27 -6.14
N ALA A 19 -12.04 -36.10 -5.19
CA ALA A 19 -12.13 -35.02 -4.23
C ALA A 19 -11.96 -33.70 -4.99
N ILE A 20 -13.06 -33.01 -5.24
CA ILE A 20 -13.04 -31.63 -5.76
C ILE A 20 -12.58 -30.76 -4.57
N THR A 21 -11.30 -30.45 -4.50
CA THR A 21 -10.79 -29.43 -3.61
C THR A 21 -11.22 -28.08 -4.19
N THR A 22 -12.31 -27.52 -3.73
CA THR A 22 -12.66 -26.13 -4.03
C THR A 22 -11.62 -25.25 -3.36
N ALA A 23 -10.98 -24.36 -4.14
CA ALA A 23 -10.15 -23.31 -3.57
C ALA A 23 -11.01 -22.52 -2.54
N PRO A 24 -10.43 -22.12 -1.40
CA PRO A 24 -11.15 -21.27 -0.45
C PRO A 24 -11.62 -19.99 -1.15
N SER A 25 -12.76 -19.45 -0.73
CA SER A 25 -13.19 -18.15 -1.23
C SER A 25 -12.23 -17.04 -0.73
N ALA A 26 -12.15 -15.93 -1.45
CA ALA A 26 -11.35 -14.78 -1.08
C ALA A 26 -11.59 -14.32 0.37
N GLU A 27 -12.83 -14.37 0.81
CA GLU A 27 -13.24 -14.07 2.18
C GLU A 27 -12.70 -15.11 3.18
N ALA A 28 -12.73 -16.40 2.83
CA ALA A 28 -12.18 -17.45 3.69
C ALA A 28 -10.66 -17.32 3.86
N SER A 29 -9.93 -16.96 2.81
CA SER A 29 -8.49 -16.69 2.89
C SER A 29 -8.18 -15.50 3.80
N ALA A 30 -8.92 -14.38 3.64
CA ALA A 30 -8.78 -13.19 4.49
C ALA A 30 -9.09 -13.50 5.96
N ALA A 31 -10.20 -14.18 6.24
CA ALA A 31 -10.58 -14.56 7.61
C ALA A 31 -9.55 -15.49 8.27
N SER A 32 -9.02 -16.47 7.51
CA SER A 32 -7.98 -17.39 7.99
C SER A 32 -6.70 -16.64 8.33
N PHE A 33 -6.25 -15.77 7.44
CA PHE A 33 -5.06 -14.96 7.65
C PHE A 33 -5.22 -14.00 8.84
N CYS A 34 -6.38 -13.38 9.01
CA CYS A 34 -6.69 -12.57 10.18
C CYS A 34 -6.54 -13.36 11.48
N GLY A 35 -7.04 -14.61 11.50
CA GLY A 35 -6.85 -15.51 12.63
C GLY A 35 -5.37 -15.82 12.92
N GLU A 36 -4.56 -16.03 11.89
CA GLU A 36 -3.11 -16.23 12.05
C GLU A 36 -2.40 -14.98 12.60
N LEU A 37 -2.88 -13.79 12.25
CA LEU A 37 -2.41 -12.54 12.85
C LEU A 37 -2.86 -12.39 14.32
N GLY A 38 -3.68 -13.30 14.85
CA GLY A 38 -4.21 -13.21 16.23
C GLY A 38 -5.17 -12.04 16.40
N ALA A 39 -5.98 -11.75 15.40
CA ALA A 39 -6.97 -10.68 15.36
C ALA A 39 -8.36 -11.25 15.02
N GLN A 40 -9.39 -10.43 15.10
CA GLN A 40 -10.77 -10.82 14.81
C GLN A 40 -11.19 -10.30 13.45
N TRP A 41 -11.75 -11.17 12.62
CA TRP A 41 -12.32 -10.83 11.32
C TRP A 41 -13.75 -10.37 11.48
N ASP A 42 -14.11 -9.18 10.98
CA ASP A 42 -15.47 -8.60 11.04
C ASP A 42 -16.26 -8.74 9.72
N GLY A 43 -15.70 -9.42 8.73
CA GLY A 43 -16.26 -9.54 7.37
C GLY A 43 -15.61 -8.61 6.35
N GLN A 44 -14.86 -7.61 6.79
CA GLN A 44 -14.16 -6.64 5.92
C GLN A 44 -12.73 -6.38 6.38
N SER A 45 -12.51 -6.40 7.67
CA SER A 45 -11.24 -6.01 8.28
C SER A 45 -10.83 -6.95 9.39
N CYS A 46 -9.54 -7.01 9.61
CA CYS A 46 -8.89 -7.64 10.73
C CYS A 46 -8.76 -6.63 11.86
N HIS A 47 -9.36 -6.91 13.00
CA HIS A 47 -9.44 -5.97 14.12
C HIS A 47 -8.80 -6.53 15.38
N THR A 48 -8.01 -5.72 16.07
CA THR A 48 -7.43 -6.02 17.38
C THR A 48 -7.14 -4.74 18.15
N SER A 49 -7.10 -4.84 19.47
CA SER A 49 -6.65 -3.73 20.33
C SER A 49 -5.51 -4.18 21.23
N VAL A 50 -4.60 -3.25 21.52
CA VAL A 50 -3.44 -3.46 22.37
C VAL A 50 -3.46 -2.44 23.50
N THR A 51 -3.44 -2.90 24.75
CA THR A 51 -3.30 -2.03 25.92
C THR A 51 -1.82 -1.94 26.30
N SER A 52 -1.31 -0.73 26.36
CA SER A 52 0.09 -0.45 26.73
C SER A 52 0.34 -0.69 28.22
N ASP A 53 1.60 -0.71 28.61
CA ASP A 53 2.02 -0.72 30.02
C ASP A 53 1.53 0.52 30.78
N ARG A 54 1.24 1.61 30.07
CA ARG A 54 0.71 2.88 30.61
C ARG A 54 -0.81 2.99 30.54
N LYS A 55 -1.52 1.89 30.25
CA LYS A 55 -2.99 1.81 30.16
C LYS A 55 -3.59 2.54 28.97
N ALA A 56 -2.80 3.04 28.03
CA ALA A 56 -3.28 3.56 26.77
C ALA A 56 -3.68 2.41 25.82
N VAL A 57 -4.70 2.63 25.02
CA VAL A 57 -5.21 1.63 24.06
C VAL A 57 -4.86 2.07 22.64
N ARG A 58 -4.30 1.15 21.85
CA ARG A 58 -4.23 1.27 20.40
C ARG A 58 -5.26 0.36 19.77
N ASP A 59 -6.15 0.96 19.02
CA ASP A 59 -7.07 0.25 18.13
C ASP A 59 -6.41 0.01 16.77
N ILE A 60 -6.44 -1.23 16.28
CA ILE A 60 -5.80 -1.62 15.02
C ILE A 60 -6.86 -2.23 14.12
N LYS A 61 -7.03 -1.65 12.94
CA LYS A 61 -7.93 -2.11 11.89
C LYS A 61 -7.19 -2.25 10.58
N MET A 62 -7.22 -3.45 9.98
CA MET A 62 -6.48 -3.76 8.77
C MET A 62 -7.43 -4.39 7.74
N ALA A 63 -7.67 -3.74 6.63
CA ALA A 63 -8.40 -4.31 5.51
C ALA A 63 -7.54 -5.36 4.81
N LEU A 64 -8.13 -6.48 4.40
CA LEU A 64 -7.40 -7.58 3.76
C LEU A 64 -7.85 -7.77 2.32
N PRO A 65 -6.91 -7.81 1.35
CA PRO A 65 -7.23 -7.84 -0.07
C PRO A 65 -7.62 -9.25 -0.58
N GLY A 66 -8.52 -9.95 0.12
CA GLY A 66 -9.07 -11.23 -0.31
C GLY A 66 -8.00 -12.28 -0.64
N ASP A 67 -8.04 -12.85 -1.83
CA ASP A 67 -7.10 -13.89 -2.26
C ASP A 67 -5.64 -13.39 -2.36
N LEU A 68 -5.40 -12.08 -2.45
CA LEU A 68 -4.05 -11.54 -2.49
C LEU A 68 -3.27 -11.75 -1.19
N VAL A 69 -3.94 -12.06 -0.07
CA VAL A 69 -3.26 -12.46 1.17
C VAL A 69 -2.48 -13.76 1.03
N GLU A 70 -2.75 -14.56 -0.01
CA GLU A 70 -1.98 -15.75 -0.33
C GLU A 70 -0.65 -15.43 -1.05
N ASN A 71 -0.50 -14.21 -1.58
CA ASN A 71 0.78 -13.77 -2.13
C ASN A 71 1.80 -13.59 -1.00
N PRO A 72 2.96 -14.28 -1.04
CA PRO A 72 3.91 -14.27 0.07
C PRO A 72 4.49 -12.87 0.37
N VAL A 73 4.60 -12.01 -0.63
CA VAL A 73 5.12 -10.63 -0.46
C VAL A 73 4.09 -9.79 0.30
N ILE A 74 2.81 -9.85 -0.10
CA ILE A 74 1.72 -9.13 0.56
C ILE A 74 1.51 -9.66 1.97
N ARG A 75 1.48 -10.98 2.13
CA ARG A 75 1.34 -11.63 3.43
C ARG A 75 2.44 -11.21 4.41
N GLN A 76 3.68 -11.20 3.95
CA GLN A 76 4.82 -10.76 4.77
C GLN A 76 4.70 -9.28 5.16
N TYR A 77 4.30 -8.42 4.22
CA TYR A 77 4.08 -7.00 4.49
C TYR A 77 3.02 -6.78 5.57
N LEU A 78 1.82 -7.36 5.41
CA LEU A 78 0.72 -7.22 6.38
C LEU A 78 1.06 -7.80 7.75
N THR A 79 1.80 -8.91 7.79
CA THR A 79 2.29 -9.50 9.04
C THR A 79 3.26 -8.54 9.75
N ASN A 80 4.20 -7.97 9.02
CA ASN A 80 5.15 -7.00 9.57
C ASN A 80 4.45 -5.74 10.07
N LEU A 81 3.48 -5.23 9.31
CA LEU A 81 2.71 -4.04 9.69
C LEU A 81 1.96 -4.26 11.00
N MET A 82 1.20 -5.36 11.12
CA MET A 82 0.50 -5.73 12.34
C MET A 82 1.44 -5.82 13.55
N ASN A 83 2.57 -6.49 13.38
CA ASN A 83 3.57 -6.66 14.43
C ASN A 83 4.21 -5.33 14.84
N ASN A 84 4.54 -4.47 13.86
CA ASN A 84 5.10 -3.15 14.12
C ASN A 84 4.13 -2.26 14.92
N TRP A 85 2.87 -2.26 14.55
CA TRP A 85 1.84 -1.49 15.25
C TRP A 85 1.60 -2.01 16.68
N ARG A 86 1.58 -3.33 16.88
CA ARG A 86 1.48 -3.94 18.22
C ARG A 86 2.67 -3.60 19.09
N ASN A 87 3.88 -3.71 18.55
CA ASN A 87 5.11 -3.39 19.28
C ASN A 87 5.16 -1.89 19.66
N ALA A 88 4.79 -1.01 18.73
CA ALA A 88 4.71 0.42 19.01
C ALA A 88 3.67 0.73 20.10
N ALA A 89 2.52 0.04 20.07
CA ALA A 89 1.44 0.23 21.04
C ALA A 89 1.87 -0.02 22.48
N GLN A 90 2.74 -0.98 22.75
CA GLN A 90 3.14 -1.36 24.10
C GLN A 90 3.72 -0.22 24.95
N LYS A 91 4.34 0.77 24.33
CA LYS A 91 5.02 1.89 25.00
C LYS A 91 4.22 3.20 24.98
N MET A 92 3.04 3.22 24.39
CA MET A 92 2.26 4.44 24.21
C MET A 92 1.70 4.96 25.54
N ALA A 93 1.65 6.29 25.66
CA ALA A 93 1.14 6.97 26.84
C ALA A 93 -0.29 7.54 26.65
N ALA A 94 -0.77 7.57 25.41
CA ALA A 94 -2.10 8.04 25.05
C ALA A 94 -2.74 7.05 24.06
N ASP A 95 -4.07 7.04 24.04
CA ASP A 95 -4.84 6.25 23.09
C ASP A 95 -4.51 6.64 21.66
N SER A 96 -4.55 5.66 20.77
CA SER A 96 -4.09 5.80 19.38
C SER A 96 -4.80 4.81 18.48
N PHE A 97 -4.63 4.98 17.17
CA PHE A 97 -5.11 4.00 16.20
C PHE A 97 -4.03 3.63 15.19
N GLY A 98 -4.24 2.50 14.52
CA GLY A 98 -3.58 2.11 13.29
C GLY A 98 -4.64 1.56 12.35
N GLU A 99 -4.79 2.18 11.19
CA GLU A 99 -5.75 1.77 10.16
C GLU A 99 -5.03 1.56 8.84
N GLU A 100 -5.32 0.45 8.18
CA GLU A 100 -4.83 0.17 6.85
C GLU A 100 -6.03 -0.13 5.95
N GLN A 101 -6.02 0.47 4.77
CA GLN A 101 -6.95 0.28 3.68
C GLN A 101 -6.19 -0.13 2.43
N PHE A 102 -6.88 -0.66 1.42
CA PHE A 102 -6.23 -1.01 0.16
C PHE A 102 -7.09 -0.65 -1.05
N GLU A 103 -6.40 -0.47 -2.18
CA GLU A 103 -6.98 -0.38 -3.52
C GLU A 103 -6.26 -1.34 -4.46
N ILE A 104 -6.98 -1.86 -5.45
CA ILE A 104 -6.44 -2.77 -6.47
C ILE A 104 -6.66 -2.15 -7.83
N PHE A 105 -5.59 -2.04 -8.61
CA PHE A 105 -5.62 -1.59 -9.99
C PHE A 105 -5.17 -2.70 -10.94
N GLN A 106 -5.77 -2.75 -12.12
CA GLN A 106 -5.42 -3.69 -13.17
C GLN A 106 -5.08 -2.92 -14.45
N HIS A 107 -3.91 -3.18 -15.02
CA HIS A 107 -3.49 -2.69 -16.32
C HIS A 107 -2.95 -3.84 -17.16
N GLY A 108 -3.70 -4.29 -18.18
CA GLY A 108 -3.35 -5.49 -18.91
C GLY A 108 -3.22 -6.71 -17.97
N ASP A 109 -2.05 -7.35 -17.96
CA ASP A 109 -1.72 -8.44 -17.05
C ASP A 109 -1.06 -7.97 -15.73
N ALA A 110 -0.79 -6.67 -15.61
CA ALA A 110 -0.23 -6.11 -14.39
C ALA A 110 -1.34 -5.81 -13.36
N LEU A 111 -1.14 -6.26 -12.14
CA LEU A 111 -1.99 -6.00 -10.98
C LEU A 111 -1.19 -5.22 -9.95
N THR A 112 -1.70 -4.06 -9.54
CA THR A 112 -1.11 -3.25 -8.46
C THR A 112 -2.02 -3.27 -7.24
N ALA A 113 -1.47 -3.68 -6.10
CA ALA A 113 -2.06 -3.51 -4.79
C ALA A 113 -1.44 -2.27 -4.13
N VAL A 114 -2.27 -1.34 -3.71
CA VAL A 114 -1.90 -0.12 -2.98
C VAL A 114 -2.46 -0.24 -1.58
N PHE A 115 -1.62 -0.14 -0.58
CA PHE A 115 -1.98 -0.13 0.82
C PHE A 115 -1.77 1.27 1.38
N HIS A 116 -2.80 1.79 2.03
CA HIS A 116 -2.80 3.09 2.67
C HIS A 116 -2.76 2.90 4.18
N GLU A 117 -1.62 3.21 4.78
CA GLU A 117 -1.37 3.12 6.21
C GLU A 117 -1.65 4.47 6.87
N MET A 118 -2.60 4.51 7.79
CA MET A 118 -2.85 5.66 8.65
C MET A 118 -2.64 5.26 10.10
N TYR A 119 -1.92 6.06 10.87
CA TYR A 119 -1.82 5.83 12.29
C TYR A 119 -1.67 7.13 13.06
N SER A 120 -2.18 7.16 14.27
CA SER A 120 -1.90 8.22 15.22
C SER A 120 -0.87 7.77 16.25
N GLY A 121 -0.13 8.74 16.75
CA GLY A 121 0.87 8.53 17.78
C GLY A 121 1.19 9.84 18.49
N THR A 122 2.19 9.77 19.34
CA THR A 122 2.74 10.98 20.00
C THR A 122 4.23 11.03 19.71
N VAL A 123 4.71 12.22 19.37
CA VAL A 123 6.16 12.44 19.26
C VAL A 123 6.77 12.35 20.67
N GLY A 124 7.87 11.64 20.80
CA GLY A 124 8.62 11.55 22.05
C GLY A 124 9.12 12.92 22.53
N THR A 125 9.30 13.02 23.85
CA THR A 125 9.61 14.26 24.56
C THR A 125 10.95 14.92 24.23
N ASP A 126 11.81 14.25 23.50
CA ASP A 126 13.21 14.61 23.31
C ASP A 126 13.47 15.40 22.04
N ALA A 127 12.55 15.33 21.11
CA ALA A 127 12.94 15.82 19.82
C ALA A 127 12.86 17.32 19.73
N LEU A 128 11.88 18.05 20.25
CA LEU A 128 11.77 19.39 19.72
C LEU A 128 10.72 20.31 20.35
N SER A 129 10.72 20.40 21.62
CA SER A 129 9.95 21.43 22.34
C SER A 129 8.42 21.30 22.36
N HIS A 130 7.87 20.23 21.76
CA HIS A 130 6.45 19.93 21.83
C HIS A 130 6.26 18.50 22.36
N PRO A 131 6.44 18.28 23.68
CA PRO A 131 6.24 16.97 24.27
C PRO A 131 4.77 16.54 24.08
N ASN A 132 4.59 15.33 23.55
CA ASN A 132 3.29 14.71 23.34
C ASN A 132 2.39 15.38 22.29
N ALA A 133 2.94 16.09 21.31
CA ALA A 133 2.15 16.52 20.17
C ALA A 133 1.57 15.29 19.46
N PRO A 134 0.25 15.22 19.25
CA PRO A 134 -0.32 14.15 18.46
C PRO A 134 0.19 14.25 17.04
N ILE A 135 0.55 13.10 16.47
CA ILE A 135 0.85 12.98 15.05
C ILE A 135 -0.16 12.04 14.40
N VAL A 136 -0.51 12.33 13.17
CA VAL A 136 -1.19 11.40 12.27
C VAL A 136 -0.23 11.18 11.10
N SER A 137 0.14 9.95 10.84
CA SER A 137 0.95 9.60 9.68
C SER A 137 0.08 8.98 8.60
N ASP A 138 0.42 9.29 7.36
CA ASP A 138 -0.28 8.91 6.15
C ASP A 138 0.77 8.38 5.17
N ALA A 139 0.81 7.08 4.97
CA ALA A 139 1.83 6.43 4.15
C ALA A 139 1.22 5.41 3.19
N TYR A 140 1.88 5.25 2.04
CA TYR A 140 1.47 4.29 1.02
C TYR A 140 2.55 3.23 0.80
N ARG A 141 2.09 1.97 0.64
CA ARG A 141 2.91 0.83 0.21
C ARG A 141 2.28 0.21 -1.01
N THR A 142 3.08 -0.05 -2.01
CA THR A 142 2.56 -0.55 -3.28
C THR A 142 3.33 -1.77 -3.75
N PHE A 143 2.59 -2.70 -4.35
CA PHE A 143 3.14 -3.92 -4.92
C PHE A 143 2.50 -4.15 -6.27
N THR A 144 3.30 -4.17 -7.32
CA THR A 144 2.83 -4.46 -8.69
C THR A 144 3.37 -5.79 -9.15
N PHE A 145 2.51 -6.61 -9.72
CA PHE A 145 2.83 -7.95 -10.19
C PHE A 145 2.40 -8.12 -11.63
N ALA A 146 3.21 -8.78 -12.46
CA ALA A 146 2.85 -9.25 -13.79
C ALA A 146 3.62 -10.54 -14.12
N GLY A 147 2.99 -11.45 -14.82
CA GLY A 147 3.63 -12.72 -15.19
C GLY A 147 4.15 -13.52 -14.01
N GLY A 148 3.51 -13.45 -12.84
CA GLY A 148 3.90 -14.15 -11.61
C GLY A 148 5.10 -13.56 -10.85
N ARG A 149 5.64 -12.41 -11.26
CA ARG A 149 6.75 -11.72 -10.58
C ARG A 149 6.36 -10.32 -10.11
N GLN A 150 6.99 -9.84 -9.06
CA GLN A 150 6.88 -8.44 -8.65
C GLN A 150 7.67 -7.55 -9.62
N LEU A 151 7.02 -6.47 -10.08
CA LEU A 151 7.64 -5.45 -10.92
C LEU A 151 8.30 -4.36 -10.07
N GLN A 152 9.41 -3.84 -10.58
CA GLN A 152 10.00 -2.58 -10.15
C GLN A 152 9.55 -1.47 -11.10
N LEU A 153 9.57 -0.21 -10.67
CA LEU A 153 9.18 0.91 -11.53
C LEU A 153 9.97 0.95 -12.84
N ALA A 154 11.25 0.62 -12.81
CA ALA A 154 12.11 0.52 -14.00
C ALA A 154 11.59 -0.50 -15.03
N ASP A 155 10.87 -1.54 -14.60
CA ASP A 155 10.32 -2.56 -15.50
C ASP A 155 9.22 -2.03 -16.42
N LEU A 156 8.65 -0.87 -16.14
CA LEU A 156 7.66 -0.23 -17.01
C LEU A 156 8.30 0.46 -18.21
N PHE A 157 9.59 0.77 -18.15
CA PHE A 157 10.30 1.59 -19.12
C PHE A 157 11.02 0.75 -20.17
N LYS A 158 11.19 1.32 -21.37
CA LYS A 158 11.95 0.72 -22.46
C LYS A 158 13.41 0.47 -22.03
N PRO A 159 14.07 -0.56 -22.55
CA PRO A 159 15.49 -0.76 -22.32
C PRO A 159 16.31 0.49 -22.64
N GLY A 160 17.10 0.94 -21.66
CA GLY A 160 17.93 2.15 -21.79
C GLY A 160 17.25 3.46 -21.40
N ALA A 161 15.94 3.48 -21.15
CA ALA A 161 15.27 4.65 -20.56
C ALA A 161 15.46 4.66 -19.04
N ASP A 162 16.01 5.74 -18.50
CA ASP A 162 16.16 5.94 -17.07
C ASP A 162 14.92 6.64 -16.50
N PHE A 163 14.08 5.88 -15.79
CA PHE A 163 12.85 6.43 -15.18
C PHE A 163 13.13 7.59 -14.23
N ARG A 164 14.32 7.63 -13.59
CA ARG A 164 14.70 8.69 -12.66
C ARG A 164 14.90 10.03 -13.37
N ALA A 165 15.28 10.00 -14.63
CA ALA A 165 15.41 11.17 -15.49
C ALA A 165 14.11 11.45 -16.27
N GLU A 166 13.45 10.41 -16.77
CA GLU A 166 12.30 10.54 -17.68
C GLU A 166 11.02 10.97 -16.96
N ILE A 167 10.76 10.46 -15.73
CA ILE A 167 9.57 10.87 -14.97
C ILE A 167 9.61 12.36 -14.63
N PRO A 168 10.67 12.94 -14.05
CA PRO A 168 10.74 14.39 -13.83
C PRO A 168 10.59 15.19 -15.13
N ARG A 169 11.20 14.74 -16.22
CA ARG A 169 11.16 15.46 -17.51
C ARG A 169 9.78 15.49 -18.19
N LEU A 170 9.09 14.33 -18.20
CA LEU A 170 7.80 14.18 -18.90
C LEU A 170 6.60 14.40 -17.97
N GLY A 171 6.76 14.09 -16.70
CA GLY A 171 5.73 14.19 -15.68
C GLY A 171 5.72 15.52 -14.91
N GLU A 172 6.66 16.43 -15.15
CA GLU A 172 6.79 17.70 -14.43
C GLU A 172 5.46 18.45 -14.25
N PRO A 173 4.64 18.70 -15.29
CA PRO A 173 3.40 19.45 -15.12
C PRO A 173 2.43 18.81 -14.11
N PHE A 174 2.40 17.47 -14.05
CA PHE A 174 1.52 16.71 -13.16
C PHE A 174 2.08 16.65 -11.72
N ILE A 175 3.40 16.59 -11.59
CA ILE A 175 4.08 16.66 -10.29
C ILE A 175 3.89 18.05 -9.70
N VAL A 176 4.10 19.13 -10.47
CA VAL A 176 3.87 20.52 -10.03
C VAL A 176 2.43 20.71 -9.59
N ALA A 177 1.45 20.25 -10.39
CA ALA A 177 0.04 20.37 -10.04
C ALA A 177 -0.30 19.64 -8.73
N ALA A 178 0.29 18.46 -8.49
CA ALA A 178 0.12 17.72 -7.24
C ALA A 178 0.75 18.44 -6.04
N LEU A 179 1.92 19.04 -6.22
CA LEU A 179 2.60 19.83 -5.18
C LEU A 179 1.81 21.10 -4.84
N ASP A 180 1.32 21.83 -5.83
CA ASP A 180 0.53 23.04 -5.63
C ASP A 180 -0.83 22.78 -4.95
N ALA A 181 -1.37 21.57 -5.13
CA ALA A 181 -2.62 21.14 -4.51
C ALA A 181 -2.42 20.49 -3.12
N ALA A 182 -1.19 20.20 -2.71
CA ALA A 182 -0.90 19.51 -1.45
C ALA A 182 -1.27 20.38 -0.24
N PRO A 183 -1.81 19.80 0.85
CA PRO A 183 -2.04 20.53 2.09
C PRO A 183 -0.71 20.87 2.79
N PRO A 184 -0.66 21.92 3.64
CA PRO A 184 -1.68 22.95 3.83
C PRO A 184 -1.75 23.93 2.67
N PRO A 185 -2.80 24.75 2.53
CA PRO A 185 -2.89 25.77 1.48
C PRO A 185 -1.66 26.67 1.45
N HIS A 186 -1.04 26.81 0.28
CA HIS A 186 0.19 27.58 0.09
C HIS A 186 0.23 28.21 -1.31
N GLN A 187 1.15 29.14 -1.52
CA GLN A 187 1.39 29.69 -2.86
C GLN A 187 2.24 28.74 -3.69
N PRO A 188 2.01 28.64 -5.02
CA PRO A 188 2.84 27.84 -5.91
C PRO A 188 4.34 28.14 -5.74
N GLY A 189 5.14 27.09 -5.73
CA GLY A 189 6.59 27.20 -5.54
C GLY A 189 7.05 27.53 -4.11
N THR A 190 6.14 27.45 -3.12
CA THR A 190 6.52 27.61 -1.71
C THR A 190 7.28 26.36 -1.24
N TYR A 191 8.39 26.56 -0.53
CA TYR A 191 9.12 25.47 0.10
C TYR A 191 8.21 24.73 1.13
N PRO A 192 8.17 23.40 1.20
CA PRO A 192 8.98 22.42 0.47
C PRO A 192 8.37 21.97 -0.88
N PHE A 193 7.29 22.58 -1.36
CA PHE A 193 6.54 22.19 -2.54
C PHE A 193 7.18 22.63 -3.86
N THR A 194 8.50 22.79 -3.88
CA THR A 194 9.27 23.10 -5.10
C THR A 194 9.67 21.80 -5.81
N PRO A 195 9.54 21.68 -7.14
CA PRO A 195 9.77 20.43 -7.87
C PRO A 195 11.15 19.80 -7.63
N ASP A 196 12.19 20.62 -7.42
CA ASP A 196 13.55 20.17 -7.12
C ASP A 196 13.66 19.34 -5.83
N ARG A 197 12.74 19.52 -4.89
CA ARG A 197 12.66 18.75 -3.65
C ARG A 197 12.02 17.39 -3.81
N TRP A 198 11.31 17.15 -4.91
CA TRP A 198 10.53 15.95 -5.15
C TRP A 198 11.09 15.10 -6.30
N THR A 199 12.33 15.35 -6.69
CA THR A 199 13.07 14.50 -7.64
C THR A 199 13.45 13.15 -7.01
N PRO A 200 13.70 12.09 -7.79
CA PRO A 200 13.96 10.74 -7.25
C PRO A 200 15.16 10.65 -6.30
N ASP A 201 16.06 11.63 -6.33
CA ASP A 201 17.25 11.69 -5.47
C ASP A 201 16.98 12.38 -4.13
N ASN A 202 15.79 12.96 -3.97
CA ASN A 202 15.41 13.70 -2.77
C ASN A 202 14.51 12.87 -1.86
N VAL A 203 14.63 13.09 -0.55
CA VAL A 203 13.87 12.38 0.49
C VAL A 203 12.36 12.55 0.36
N TYR A 204 11.88 13.72 -0.08
CA TYR A 204 10.45 14.02 -0.25
C TYR A 204 9.78 13.18 -1.33
N SER A 205 10.52 12.72 -2.34
CA SER A 205 9.98 11.83 -3.36
C SER A 205 9.92 10.35 -2.92
N GLY A 206 10.63 9.99 -1.85
CA GLY A 206 10.87 8.60 -1.47
C GLY A 206 11.61 7.77 -2.53
N GLY A 207 12.23 8.42 -3.51
CA GLY A 207 12.87 7.76 -4.65
C GLY A 207 11.87 7.08 -5.60
N TYR A 208 10.62 7.52 -5.59
CA TYR A 208 9.50 6.93 -6.35
C TYR A 208 9.27 5.44 -6.06
N LYS A 209 9.52 5.01 -4.82
CA LYS A 209 9.40 3.60 -4.41
C LYS A 209 7.94 3.14 -4.30
N ALA A 210 7.04 4.04 -3.89
CA ALA A 210 5.61 3.77 -3.83
C ALA A 210 4.93 4.33 -5.08
N TRP A 211 4.42 3.44 -5.93
CA TRP A 211 3.79 3.79 -7.20
C TRP A 211 2.71 2.79 -7.58
N ALA A 212 1.74 3.22 -8.34
CA ALA A 212 0.71 2.36 -8.88
C ALA A 212 0.58 2.55 -10.40
N LEU A 213 0.39 1.44 -11.11
CA LEU A 213 -0.02 1.42 -12.51
C LEU A 213 -1.53 1.19 -12.56
N THR A 214 -2.26 2.23 -12.96
CA THR A 214 -3.70 2.15 -13.21
C THR A 214 -3.97 1.93 -14.70
N PRO A 215 -5.23 1.78 -15.16
CA PRO A 215 -5.52 1.71 -16.59
C PRO A 215 -4.94 2.87 -17.42
N ASP A 216 -4.92 4.09 -16.86
CA ASP A 216 -4.62 5.30 -17.60
C ASP A 216 -3.49 6.15 -17.03
N GLU A 217 -3.02 5.85 -15.82
CA GLU A 217 -2.07 6.69 -15.09
C GLU A 217 -0.98 5.87 -14.41
N LEU A 218 0.20 6.47 -14.29
CA LEU A 218 1.20 6.15 -13.28
C LEU A 218 0.99 7.08 -12.08
N ILE A 219 0.67 6.54 -10.92
CA ILE A 219 0.55 7.32 -9.69
C ILE A 219 1.83 7.15 -8.88
N LEU A 220 2.43 8.27 -8.46
CA LEU A 220 3.54 8.30 -7.51
C LEU A 220 3.00 8.72 -6.15
N TYR A 221 3.16 7.88 -5.14
CA TYR A 221 2.85 8.18 -3.75
C TYR A 221 4.12 8.64 -3.05
N MET A 222 4.26 9.94 -2.88
CA MET A 222 5.44 10.51 -2.26
C MET A 222 5.24 10.57 -0.74
N PRO A 223 6.29 10.32 0.05
CA PRO A 223 6.14 10.17 1.50
C PRO A 223 5.40 11.31 2.18
N ASP A 224 4.81 10.97 3.31
CA ASP A 224 4.31 11.92 4.29
C ASP A 224 5.41 12.92 4.68
N TYR A 225 5.07 14.18 4.75
CA TYR A 225 6.02 15.26 5.02
C TYR A 225 5.68 16.01 6.30
N PRO A 226 6.70 16.57 7.00
CA PRO A 226 6.57 17.09 8.35
C PRO A 226 5.95 18.49 8.38
N VAL A 227 4.64 18.61 8.16
CA VAL A 227 3.85 19.82 8.37
C VAL A 227 2.43 19.49 8.81
N GLY A 228 1.82 20.38 9.60
CA GLY A 228 0.42 20.27 9.97
C GLY A 228 -0.50 20.64 8.81
N ARG A 229 -1.48 19.80 8.51
CA ARG A 229 -2.43 19.98 7.39
C ARG A 229 -3.22 21.30 7.47
N ASP A 230 -3.49 21.77 8.68
CA ASP A 230 -4.36 22.92 8.93
C ASP A 230 -3.58 24.23 9.14
N SER A 231 -2.27 24.17 9.10
CA SER A 231 -1.42 25.34 9.34
C SER A 231 -1.04 26.00 8.03
N PRO A 232 -1.21 27.33 7.89
CA PRO A 232 -0.62 28.05 6.77
C PRO A 232 0.88 27.79 6.71
N VAL A 233 1.39 27.54 5.50
CA VAL A 233 2.81 27.26 5.31
C VAL A 233 3.58 28.58 5.29
N ASP A 234 4.42 28.79 6.30
CA ASP A 234 5.48 29.77 6.29
C ASP A 234 6.80 29.02 6.53
N PHE A 235 7.29 28.38 5.47
CA PHE A 235 8.47 27.56 5.59
C PHE A 235 9.74 28.39 5.52
N THR A 236 10.45 28.44 6.62
CA THR A 236 11.84 28.90 6.64
C THR A 236 12.73 27.68 6.42
N PRO A 237 13.56 27.65 5.36
CA PRO A 237 14.52 26.56 5.12
C PRO A 237 15.36 26.26 6.37
N GLY A 238 15.49 24.98 6.71
CA GLY A 238 16.22 24.53 7.89
C GLY A 238 15.47 24.61 9.22
N ARG A 239 14.24 25.14 9.25
CA ARG A 239 13.38 25.09 10.42
C ARG A 239 12.44 23.91 10.30
N MET A 240 12.55 22.93 11.18
CA MET A 240 11.65 21.81 11.23
C MET A 240 10.28 22.26 11.78
N GLN A 241 9.23 22.03 11.05
CA GLN A 241 7.86 22.16 11.52
C GLN A 241 7.32 20.78 11.91
N TRP A 242 6.56 20.75 12.99
CA TRP A 242 6.31 19.51 13.74
C TRP A 242 4.88 19.03 13.66
N SER A 243 4.58 18.35 12.67
CA SER A 243 3.72 17.18 12.70
C SER A 243 4.05 16.39 11.44
N MET A 244 3.87 15.09 11.48
CA MET A 244 4.01 14.23 10.32
C MET A 244 2.64 14.05 9.65
N ASP A 245 1.73 15.00 9.76
CA ASP A 245 0.39 14.95 9.21
C ASP A 245 0.19 15.83 7.96
N GLY A 246 1.28 16.19 7.29
CA GLY A 246 1.23 16.87 6.00
C GLY A 246 0.52 16.06 4.92
N GLY A 247 0.57 14.75 5.05
CA GLY A 247 -0.02 13.79 4.12
C GLY A 247 0.89 13.44 2.95
N THR A 248 0.56 12.39 2.26
CA THR A 248 1.29 11.92 1.09
C THR A 248 0.89 12.71 -0.15
N VAL A 249 1.87 13.26 -0.88
CA VAL A 249 1.62 13.87 -2.19
C VAL A 249 1.43 12.77 -3.23
N GLN A 250 0.34 12.83 -3.98
CA GLN A 250 0.03 11.87 -5.04
C GLN A 250 0.13 12.55 -6.40
N ALA A 251 1.20 12.29 -7.15
CA ALA A 251 1.33 12.77 -8.51
C ALA A 251 0.75 11.75 -9.49
N ARG A 252 -0.32 12.14 -10.22
CA ARG A 252 -1.02 11.31 -11.19
C ARG A 252 -0.59 11.70 -12.60
N ILE A 253 0.24 10.86 -13.21
CA ILE A 253 0.85 11.12 -14.52
C ILE A 253 0.13 10.26 -15.56
N PRO A 254 -0.60 10.83 -16.53
CA PRO A 254 -1.21 10.07 -17.60
C PRO A 254 -0.17 9.22 -18.35
N LEU A 255 -0.48 7.96 -18.63
CA LEU A 255 0.44 7.07 -19.37
C LEU A 255 0.76 7.63 -20.77
N SER A 256 -0.18 8.39 -21.36
CA SER A 256 0.05 9.08 -22.63
C SER A 256 1.21 10.09 -22.58
N ALA A 257 1.46 10.72 -21.43
CA ALA A 257 2.60 11.62 -21.25
C ALA A 257 3.94 10.85 -21.20
N LEU A 258 3.92 9.63 -20.69
CA LEU A 258 5.09 8.76 -20.59
C LEU A 258 5.22 7.79 -21.77
N ALA A 259 4.28 7.74 -22.71
CA ALA A 259 4.23 6.78 -23.81
C ALA A 259 5.53 6.68 -24.64
N PRO A 260 6.28 7.77 -24.90
CA PRO A 260 7.55 7.68 -25.64
C PRO A 260 8.59 6.77 -24.98
N VAL A 261 8.55 6.60 -23.64
CA VAL A 261 9.57 5.91 -22.85
C VAL A 261 9.07 4.63 -22.18
N LEU A 262 7.77 4.40 -22.14
CA LEU A 262 7.16 3.18 -21.60
C LEU A 262 7.28 2.01 -22.57
N GLN A 263 7.31 0.78 -22.04
CA GLN A 263 7.15 -0.44 -22.83
C GLN A 263 5.71 -0.51 -23.39
N PRO A 264 5.49 -1.13 -24.57
CA PRO A 264 4.18 -1.18 -25.21
C PRO A 264 3.07 -1.76 -24.36
N GLN A 265 3.35 -2.80 -23.55
CA GLN A 265 2.37 -3.44 -22.67
C GLN A 265 1.94 -2.54 -21.49
N TYR A 266 2.66 -1.43 -21.23
CA TYR A 266 2.36 -0.46 -20.18
C TYR A 266 1.99 0.93 -20.75
N GLY A 267 1.48 0.98 -21.98
CA GLY A 267 1.01 2.20 -22.62
C GLY A 267 2.05 2.92 -23.49
N GLY A 268 3.19 2.30 -23.77
CA GLY A 268 4.21 2.82 -24.66
C GLY A 268 3.84 2.74 -26.15
N VAL A 269 4.45 3.61 -26.97
CA VAL A 269 4.31 3.66 -28.43
C VAL A 269 5.63 3.33 -29.15
#